data_991ffb044bd2646763e8e412ce8bfbce
#
_entry.id   991ffb044bd2646763e8e412ce8bfbce
#
_cell.length_a   1.000
_cell.length_b   1.000
_cell.length_c   1.000
_cell.angle_alpha   90.00
_cell.angle_beta   90.00
_cell.angle_gamma   90.00
#
_symmetry.space_group_name_H-M   'P 1'
#
loop_
_entity.id
_entity.type
_entity.pdbx_description
1 polymer ?
#
loop_
_entity_poly.entity_id
_entity_poly.type
_entity_poly.pdbx_seq_one_letter_code
_entity_poly.pdbx_strand_id
1 'polypeptide(L)'
;DSSSEQDRPRDDLPESEASQADILDPDVPPNPKRLARAFRQFREGRGREAVDIYRDIMRPYETPLLAHINRGLRHYEHGRHESAIEEFLAAEKLDPENVENLAHLATACGALSQFGEADEAIHTAIRLDPLNVEVRVGEAILAFRKGLYAAAEVQLKAICIRDSSHGPAHFYHGEVLNRLGRVDEALKVMERAVQLQPGNWRAYITLGMLFDRKDDPERASEMYRHARELNYL
;
A
#
# COMPACT_ATOMS: atom_id res chain seq x y z
N ASP A 1 17.67 -73.31 -16.09
CA ASP A 1 16.40 -72.61 -16.41
C ASP A 1 16.42 -71.24 -15.75
N SER A 2 16.93 -70.31 -16.43
CA SER A 2 16.36 -69.18 -17.16
C SER A 2 15.19 -68.51 -16.44
N SER A 3 15.44 -67.34 -15.91
CA SER A 3 14.47 -66.27 -15.96
C SER A 3 15.17 -64.93 -15.77
N SER A 4 15.18 -64.19 -16.79
CA SER A 4 15.65 -62.84 -17.01
C SER A 4 14.93 -61.84 -16.10
N GLU A 5 15.65 -61.15 -15.23
CA GLU A 5 15.22 -59.93 -14.59
C GLU A 5 15.54 -58.76 -15.54
N GLN A 6 14.48 -58.16 -16.04
CA GLN A 6 14.54 -57.00 -16.92
C GLN A 6 14.93 -55.77 -16.12
N ASP A 7 16.11 -55.29 -16.47
CA ASP A 7 16.66 -53.98 -16.15
C ASP A 7 15.70 -52.86 -16.62
N ARG A 8 15.13 -52.09 -15.68
CA ARG A 8 14.44 -50.82 -15.97
C ARG A 8 15.45 -49.70 -15.82
N PRO A 9 15.63 -48.90 -16.83
CA PRO A 9 16.48 -47.72 -16.70
C PRO A 9 15.85 -46.74 -15.69
N ARG A 10 16.62 -46.31 -14.70
CA ARG A 10 16.34 -45.20 -13.84
C ARG A 10 16.42 -43.93 -14.74
N ASP A 11 15.29 -43.26 -14.89
CA ASP A 11 15.22 -41.91 -15.41
C ASP A 11 15.95 -41.00 -14.41
N ASP A 12 17.22 -40.78 -14.62
CA ASP A 12 17.97 -39.68 -14.05
C ASP A 12 17.50 -38.39 -14.72
N LEU A 13 16.53 -37.73 -14.09
CA LEU A 13 16.21 -36.34 -14.41
C LEU A 13 17.41 -35.48 -13.95
N PRO A 14 17.98 -34.63 -14.79
CA PRO A 14 19.06 -33.75 -14.38
C PRO A 14 18.54 -32.68 -13.43
N GLU A 15 18.90 -32.82 -12.15
CA GLU A 15 18.86 -31.74 -11.16
C GLU A 15 19.93 -30.71 -11.53
N SER A 16 19.69 -29.81 -12.45
CA SER A 16 20.52 -28.58 -12.60
C SER A 16 20.03 -27.59 -13.67
N GLU A 17 18.73 -27.26 -13.69
CA GLU A 17 18.28 -26.10 -14.47
C GLU A 17 17.35 -25.15 -13.71
N ALA A 18 17.50 -25.09 -12.38
CA ALA A 18 16.81 -24.11 -11.57
C ALA A 18 17.78 -23.02 -11.07
N SER A 19 18.59 -22.45 -11.94
CA SER A 19 19.50 -21.36 -11.54
C SER A 19 19.99 -20.56 -12.74
N GLN A 20 19.09 -19.93 -13.41
CA GLN A 20 19.28 -18.62 -14.05
C GLN A 20 17.87 -18.04 -14.17
N ALA A 21 17.47 -17.29 -13.13
CA ALA A 21 16.35 -16.39 -13.28
C ALA A 21 16.71 -15.51 -14.48
N ASP A 22 15.99 -15.72 -15.59
CA ASP A 22 16.05 -14.84 -16.76
C ASP A 22 15.83 -13.42 -16.23
N ILE A 23 16.91 -12.67 -16.11
CA ILE A 23 16.86 -11.22 -15.91
C ILE A 23 16.22 -10.75 -17.22
N LEU A 24 14.90 -10.60 -17.21
CA LEU A 24 14.19 -10.05 -18.34
C LEU A 24 14.69 -8.62 -18.53
N ASP A 25 15.07 -8.31 -19.75
CA ASP A 25 15.45 -6.98 -20.17
C ASP A 25 14.30 -6.02 -19.80
N PRO A 26 14.52 -5.00 -18.96
CA PRO A 26 13.48 -4.06 -18.56
C PRO A 26 12.87 -3.31 -19.75
N ASP A 27 13.52 -3.29 -20.89
CA ASP A 27 13.04 -2.68 -22.13
C ASP A 27 12.10 -3.61 -22.92
N VAL A 28 11.96 -4.89 -22.53
CA VAL A 28 11.02 -5.83 -23.17
C VAL A 28 9.64 -5.69 -22.54
N PRO A 29 8.60 -5.25 -23.29
CA PRO A 29 7.29 -5.03 -22.72
C PRO A 29 6.66 -6.34 -22.20
N PRO A 30 5.85 -6.27 -21.13
CA PRO A 30 5.15 -7.41 -20.56
C PRO A 30 4.32 -8.14 -21.63
N ASN A 31 4.26 -9.48 -21.54
CA ASN A 31 3.54 -10.30 -22.49
C ASN A 31 2.07 -9.86 -22.66
N PRO A 32 1.67 -9.33 -23.83
CA PRO A 32 0.35 -8.71 -24.01
C PRO A 32 -0.82 -9.71 -23.87
N LYS A 33 -0.58 -11.01 -24.11
CA LYS A 33 -1.61 -12.05 -23.92
C LYS A 33 -1.88 -12.29 -22.42
N ARG A 34 -0.85 -12.26 -21.59
CA ARG A 34 -0.99 -12.40 -20.13
C ARG A 34 -1.67 -11.15 -19.53
N LEU A 35 -1.30 -9.95 -19.99
CA LEU A 35 -1.98 -8.71 -19.61
C LEU A 35 -3.47 -8.73 -19.99
N ALA A 36 -3.80 -9.13 -21.23
CA ALA A 36 -5.19 -9.26 -21.67
C ALA A 36 -5.98 -10.27 -20.81
N ARG A 37 -5.33 -11.33 -20.31
CA ARG A 37 -5.95 -12.27 -19.36
C ARG A 37 -6.25 -11.61 -18.02
N ALA A 38 -5.32 -10.83 -17.45
CA ALA A 38 -5.53 -10.10 -16.21
C ALA A 38 -6.71 -9.11 -16.33
N PHE A 39 -6.76 -8.33 -17.41
CA PHE A 39 -7.87 -7.41 -17.68
C PHE A 39 -9.21 -8.12 -17.85
N ARG A 40 -9.23 -9.31 -18.45
CA ARG A 40 -10.45 -10.11 -18.58
C ARG A 40 -10.95 -10.56 -17.21
N GLN A 41 -10.07 -11.11 -16.35
CA GLN A 41 -10.42 -11.51 -15.00
C GLN A 41 -10.99 -10.34 -14.19
N PHE A 42 -10.37 -9.16 -14.30
CA PHE A 42 -10.86 -7.96 -13.64
C PHE A 42 -12.29 -7.59 -14.08
N ARG A 43 -12.56 -7.59 -15.40
CA ARG A 43 -13.91 -7.30 -15.94
C ARG A 43 -14.97 -8.33 -15.57
N GLU A 44 -14.57 -9.57 -15.32
CA GLU A 44 -15.43 -10.66 -14.87
C GLU A 44 -15.66 -10.67 -13.36
N GLY A 45 -15.21 -9.61 -12.65
CA GLY A 45 -15.34 -9.45 -11.19
C GLY A 45 -14.38 -10.31 -10.37
N ARG A 46 -13.42 -11.00 -11.02
CA ARG A 46 -12.38 -11.81 -10.37
C ARG A 46 -11.14 -10.97 -10.10
N GLY A 47 -11.31 -9.92 -9.30
CA GLY A 47 -10.28 -8.91 -9.05
C GLY A 47 -8.99 -9.48 -8.46
N ARG A 48 -9.07 -10.47 -7.55
CA ARG A 48 -7.89 -11.12 -6.94
C ARG A 48 -7.05 -11.87 -7.98
N GLU A 49 -7.69 -12.72 -8.76
CA GLU A 49 -7.02 -13.48 -9.83
C GLU A 49 -6.36 -12.53 -10.84
N ALA A 50 -7.02 -11.41 -11.13
CA ALA A 50 -6.47 -10.38 -12.00
C ALA A 50 -5.21 -9.74 -11.40
N VAL A 51 -5.22 -9.39 -10.11
CA VAL A 51 -4.07 -8.81 -9.40
C VAL A 51 -2.92 -9.80 -9.31
N ASP A 52 -3.20 -11.08 -9.03
CA ASP A 52 -2.16 -12.10 -8.96
C ASP A 52 -1.49 -12.33 -10.33
N ILE A 53 -2.28 -12.41 -11.40
CA ILE A 53 -1.75 -12.52 -12.76
C ILE A 53 -0.90 -11.30 -13.11
N TYR A 54 -1.38 -10.08 -12.78
CA TYR A 54 -0.64 -8.85 -13.04
C TYR A 54 0.69 -8.82 -12.25
N ARG A 55 0.67 -9.18 -10.97
CA ARG A 55 1.86 -9.26 -10.12
C ARG A 55 2.90 -10.22 -10.69
N ASP A 56 2.47 -11.42 -11.12
CA ASP A 56 3.38 -12.40 -11.73
C ASP A 56 3.97 -11.92 -13.07
N ILE A 57 3.22 -11.11 -13.83
CA ILE A 57 3.72 -10.48 -15.05
C ILE A 57 4.76 -9.43 -14.73
N MET A 58 4.55 -8.63 -13.67
CA MET A 58 5.40 -7.49 -13.33
C MET A 58 6.61 -7.87 -12.48
N ARG A 59 6.59 -9.02 -11.78
CA ARG A 59 7.69 -9.48 -10.93
C ARG A 59 9.08 -9.44 -11.59
N PRO A 60 9.26 -9.87 -12.85
CA PRO A 60 10.57 -9.84 -13.52
C PRO A 60 11.07 -8.41 -13.82
N TYR A 61 10.19 -7.41 -13.80
CA TYR A 61 10.51 -6.00 -14.04
C TYR A 61 10.66 -5.20 -12.74
N GLU A 62 10.48 -5.85 -11.60
CA GLU A 62 10.59 -5.22 -10.29
C GLU A 62 12.06 -5.15 -9.88
N THR A 63 12.60 -3.93 -9.81
CA THR A 63 13.96 -3.74 -9.29
C THR A 63 14.02 -4.12 -7.81
N PRO A 64 15.20 -4.50 -7.26
CA PRO A 64 15.34 -4.79 -5.83
C PRO A 64 14.84 -3.64 -4.95
N LEU A 65 15.08 -2.40 -5.32
CA LEU A 65 14.57 -1.19 -4.66
C LEU A 65 13.04 -1.20 -4.61
N LEU A 66 12.39 -1.32 -5.76
CA LEU A 66 10.92 -1.33 -5.86
C LEU A 66 10.30 -2.51 -5.13
N ALA A 67 10.97 -3.68 -5.15
CA ALA A 67 10.53 -4.86 -4.41
C ALA A 67 10.49 -4.62 -2.90
N HIS A 68 11.51 -3.96 -2.34
CA HIS A 68 11.53 -3.57 -0.93
C HIS A 68 10.42 -2.56 -0.62
N ILE A 69 10.29 -1.49 -1.41
CA ILE A 69 9.23 -0.48 -1.23
C ILE A 69 7.83 -1.14 -1.24
N ASN A 70 7.54 -1.98 -2.23
CA ASN A 70 6.24 -2.65 -2.36
C ASN A 70 5.97 -3.63 -1.20
N ARG A 71 6.98 -4.33 -0.67
CA ARG A 71 6.82 -5.17 0.52
C ARG A 71 6.59 -4.33 1.77
N GLY A 72 7.31 -3.23 1.93
CA GLY A 72 7.14 -2.27 3.01
C GLY A 72 5.72 -1.70 3.05
N LEU A 73 5.19 -1.26 1.91
CA LEU A 73 3.82 -0.76 1.79
C LEU A 73 2.79 -1.82 2.20
N ARG A 74 2.93 -3.05 1.73
CA ARG A 74 2.04 -4.16 2.14
C ARG A 74 2.09 -4.44 3.63
N HIS A 75 3.28 -4.43 4.23
CA HIS A 75 3.41 -4.59 5.68
C HIS A 75 2.72 -3.45 6.42
N TYR A 76 2.90 -2.22 5.95
CA TYR A 76 2.26 -1.04 6.54
C TYR A 76 0.71 -1.11 6.48
N GLU A 77 0.15 -1.47 5.33
CA GLU A 77 -1.30 -1.64 5.13
C GLU A 77 -1.91 -2.69 6.07
N HIS A 78 -1.16 -3.75 6.36
CA HIS A 78 -1.56 -4.80 7.30
C HIS A 78 -1.22 -4.49 8.77
N GLY A 79 -0.75 -3.27 9.08
CA GLY A 79 -0.41 -2.85 10.44
C GLY A 79 0.88 -3.44 11.01
N ARG A 80 1.70 -4.11 10.17
CA ARG A 80 3.00 -4.69 10.54
C ARG A 80 4.10 -3.64 10.36
N HIS A 81 4.06 -2.62 11.22
CA HIS A 81 4.88 -1.42 11.04
C HIS A 81 6.38 -1.67 11.20
N GLU A 82 6.79 -2.57 12.11
CA GLU A 82 8.19 -2.97 12.27
C GLU A 82 8.75 -3.60 10.98
N SER A 83 8.01 -4.56 10.41
CA SER A 83 8.41 -5.19 9.14
C SER A 83 8.41 -4.19 7.97
N ALA A 84 7.50 -3.20 7.99
CA ALA A 84 7.50 -2.14 6.99
C ALA A 84 8.78 -1.29 7.07
N ILE A 85 9.20 -0.91 8.29
CA ILE A 85 10.44 -0.15 8.52
C ILE A 85 11.65 -0.94 8.03
N GLU A 86 11.75 -2.23 8.35
CA GLU A 86 12.86 -3.09 7.88
C GLU A 86 12.98 -3.08 6.35
N GLU A 87 11.86 -3.19 5.64
CA GLU A 87 11.84 -3.16 4.17
C GLU A 87 12.19 -1.77 3.62
N PHE A 88 11.67 -0.68 4.22
CA PHE A 88 12.02 0.68 3.79
C PHE A 88 13.49 1.03 4.08
N LEU A 89 14.07 0.56 5.18
CA LEU A 89 15.51 0.69 5.45
C LEU A 89 16.37 -0.13 4.47
N ALA A 90 15.88 -1.29 4.03
CA ALA A 90 16.54 -2.05 2.98
C ALA A 90 16.51 -1.33 1.62
N ALA A 91 15.40 -0.66 1.31
CA ALA A 91 15.27 0.20 0.13
C ALA A 91 16.19 1.44 0.22
N GLU A 92 16.28 2.08 1.38
CA GLU A 92 17.17 3.23 1.61
C GLU A 92 18.65 2.90 1.40
N LYS A 93 19.08 1.68 1.77
CA LYS A 93 20.45 1.21 1.49
C LYS A 93 20.77 1.10 -0.01
N LEU A 94 19.75 0.85 -0.84
CA LEU A 94 19.90 0.74 -2.30
C LEU A 94 19.85 2.12 -2.96
N ASP A 95 19.01 3.01 -2.46
CA ASP A 95 18.87 4.39 -2.93
C ASP A 95 18.54 5.32 -1.75
N PRO A 96 19.56 5.94 -1.12
CA PRO A 96 19.37 6.83 0.02
C PRO A 96 18.63 8.14 -0.30
N GLU A 97 18.57 8.51 -1.58
CA GLU A 97 17.90 9.73 -2.04
C GLU A 97 16.51 9.46 -2.63
N ASN A 98 15.99 8.24 -2.48
CA ASN A 98 14.64 7.92 -2.92
C ASN A 98 13.61 8.62 -2.04
N VAL A 99 13.10 9.72 -2.56
CA VAL A 99 12.22 10.65 -1.84
C VAL A 99 10.94 9.98 -1.36
N GLU A 100 10.34 9.12 -2.18
CA GLU A 100 9.11 8.40 -1.84
C GLU A 100 9.35 7.37 -0.74
N ASN A 101 10.46 6.63 -0.82
CA ASN A 101 10.83 5.67 0.22
C ASN A 101 11.06 6.36 1.58
N LEU A 102 11.74 7.51 1.59
CA LEU A 102 11.94 8.30 2.81
C LEU A 102 10.61 8.77 3.41
N ALA A 103 9.64 9.18 2.59
CA ALA A 103 8.31 9.57 3.06
C ALA A 103 7.54 8.35 3.65
N HIS A 104 7.65 7.17 3.04
CA HIS A 104 7.06 5.93 3.57
C HIS A 104 7.73 5.50 4.87
N LEU A 105 9.06 5.57 4.97
CA LEU A 105 9.82 5.29 6.19
C LEU A 105 9.36 6.21 7.34
N ALA A 106 9.28 7.53 7.09
CA ALA A 106 8.80 8.50 8.06
C ALA A 106 7.38 8.17 8.55
N THR A 107 6.50 7.78 7.64
CA THR A 107 5.12 7.41 7.97
C THR A 107 5.05 6.14 8.83
N ALA A 108 5.89 5.15 8.53
CA ALA A 108 5.96 3.89 9.28
C ALA A 108 6.57 4.10 10.68
N CYS A 109 7.66 4.86 10.80
CA CYS A 109 8.25 5.27 12.09
C CYS A 109 7.25 6.06 12.94
N GLY A 110 6.52 6.99 12.32
CA GLY A 110 5.47 7.76 12.99
C GLY A 110 4.33 6.89 13.54
N ALA A 111 4.00 5.75 12.88
CA ALA A 111 3.00 4.80 13.37
C ALA A 111 3.43 4.09 14.67
N LEU A 112 4.72 3.91 14.87
CA LEU A 112 5.31 3.37 16.10
C LEU A 112 5.72 4.45 17.10
N SER A 113 5.37 5.73 16.86
CA SER A 113 5.78 6.87 17.68
C SER A 113 7.30 7.08 17.74
N GLN A 114 8.06 6.56 16.80
CA GLN A 114 9.49 6.79 16.61
C GLN A 114 9.67 8.14 15.91
N PHE A 115 9.34 9.23 16.62
CA PHE A 115 9.25 10.55 15.99
C PHE A 115 10.61 11.14 15.62
N GLY A 116 11.71 10.71 16.26
CA GLY A 116 13.07 11.14 15.92
C GLY A 116 13.45 10.68 14.51
N GLU A 117 13.35 9.39 14.26
CA GLU A 117 13.64 8.75 12.98
C GLU A 117 12.68 9.22 11.88
N ALA A 118 11.40 9.40 12.25
CA ALA A 118 10.40 9.93 11.34
C ALA A 118 10.70 11.36 10.88
N ASP A 119 11.15 12.22 11.79
CA ASP A 119 11.55 13.61 11.48
C ASP A 119 12.80 13.64 10.59
N GLU A 120 13.80 12.82 10.86
CA GLU A 120 15.02 12.74 10.06
C GLU A 120 14.70 12.34 8.61
N ALA A 121 13.91 11.27 8.43
CA ALA A 121 13.52 10.78 7.13
C ALA A 121 12.69 11.81 6.36
N ILE A 122 11.64 12.40 6.98
CA ILE A 122 10.77 13.36 6.29
C ILE A 122 11.48 14.68 5.97
N HIS A 123 12.33 15.19 6.84
CA HIS A 123 13.13 16.39 6.57
C HIS A 123 14.12 16.16 5.43
N THR A 124 14.72 14.97 5.34
CA THR A 124 15.57 14.61 4.22
C THR A 124 14.77 14.57 2.92
N ALA A 125 13.61 13.94 2.89
CA ALA A 125 12.72 13.92 1.73
C ALA A 125 12.29 15.33 1.29
N ILE A 126 11.91 16.21 2.23
CA ILE A 126 11.52 17.61 1.94
C ILE A 126 12.72 18.40 1.35
N ARG A 127 13.93 18.16 1.82
CA ARG A 127 15.12 18.84 1.31
C ARG A 127 15.43 18.41 -0.13
N LEU A 128 15.21 17.13 -0.47
CA LEU A 128 15.45 16.58 -1.80
C LEU A 128 14.38 17.03 -2.80
N ASP A 129 13.12 16.91 -2.43
CA ASP A 129 11.99 17.36 -3.29
C ASP A 129 10.85 17.97 -2.44
N PRO A 130 10.90 19.29 -2.23
CA PRO A 130 9.91 19.98 -1.41
C PRO A 130 8.52 20.05 -2.02
N LEU A 131 8.36 19.74 -3.32
CA LEU A 131 7.08 19.81 -4.03
C LEU A 131 6.45 18.42 -4.25
N ASN A 132 7.14 17.36 -3.91
CA ASN A 132 6.63 16.00 -4.05
C ASN A 132 5.37 15.79 -3.20
N VAL A 133 4.31 15.30 -3.81
CA VAL A 133 3.01 15.13 -3.17
C VAL A 133 3.07 14.07 -2.06
N GLU A 134 3.76 12.95 -2.29
CA GLU A 134 3.90 11.87 -1.31
C GLU A 134 4.67 12.34 -0.06
N VAL A 135 5.71 13.15 -0.25
CA VAL A 135 6.44 13.78 0.86
C VAL A 135 5.52 14.69 1.68
N ARG A 136 4.73 15.52 1.02
CA ARG A 136 3.78 16.42 1.70
C ARG A 136 2.68 15.65 2.43
N VAL A 137 2.22 14.55 1.87
CA VAL A 137 1.28 13.63 2.53
C VAL A 137 1.95 12.99 3.73
N GLY A 138 3.18 12.49 3.59
CA GLY A 138 3.96 11.91 4.70
C GLY A 138 4.17 12.90 5.86
N GLU A 139 4.53 14.15 5.55
CA GLU A 139 4.66 15.24 6.54
C GLU A 139 3.34 15.48 7.30
N ALA A 140 2.22 15.55 6.57
CA ALA A 140 0.90 15.74 7.15
C ALA A 140 0.44 14.55 8.01
N ILE A 141 0.74 13.31 7.59
CA ILE A 141 0.50 12.10 8.38
C ILE A 141 1.33 12.12 9.67
N LEU A 142 2.59 12.52 9.58
CA LEU A 142 3.45 12.63 10.76
C LEU A 142 2.93 13.70 11.74
N ALA A 143 2.49 14.85 11.23
CA ALA A 143 1.83 15.87 12.06
C ALA A 143 0.56 15.31 12.73
N PHE A 144 -0.27 14.56 12.02
CA PHE A 144 -1.43 13.86 12.58
C PHE A 144 -1.02 12.90 13.69
N ARG A 145 0.01 12.07 13.49
CA ARG A 145 0.51 11.11 14.48
C ARG A 145 1.05 11.79 15.75
N LYS A 146 1.64 12.96 15.60
CA LYS A 146 2.10 13.82 16.71
C LYS A 146 0.96 14.55 17.43
N GLY A 147 -0.30 14.41 16.98
CA GLY A 147 -1.45 15.12 17.55
C GLY A 147 -1.58 16.58 17.09
N LEU A 148 -0.79 17.01 16.12
CA LEU A 148 -0.83 18.36 15.55
C LEU A 148 -1.96 18.49 14.51
N TYR A 149 -3.20 18.19 14.93
CA TYR A 149 -4.34 18.03 14.04
C TYR A 149 -4.65 19.27 13.20
N ALA A 150 -4.55 20.48 13.78
CA ALA A 150 -4.80 21.72 13.04
C ALA A 150 -3.81 21.94 11.88
N ALA A 151 -2.53 21.63 12.11
CA ALA A 151 -1.50 21.72 11.08
C ALA A 151 -1.71 20.65 9.99
N ALA A 152 -1.99 19.42 10.39
CA ALA A 152 -2.27 18.31 9.46
C ALA A 152 -3.51 18.60 8.60
N GLU A 153 -4.58 19.21 9.17
CA GLU A 153 -5.80 19.60 8.43
C GLU A 153 -5.49 20.57 7.29
N VAL A 154 -4.73 21.63 7.58
CA VAL A 154 -4.37 22.63 6.58
C VAL A 154 -3.60 22.01 5.41
N GLN A 155 -2.61 21.16 5.73
CA GLN A 155 -1.78 20.49 4.72
C GLN A 155 -2.61 19.50 3.88
N LEU A 156 -3.36 18.60 4.52
CA LEU A 156 -4.16 17.57 3.82
C LEU A 156 -5.27 18.20 2.96
N LYS A 157 -5.93 19.23 3.47
CA LYS A 157 -6.94 19.97 2.71
C LYS A 157 -6.34 20.59 1.44
N ALA A 158 -5.16 21.20 1.54
CA ALA A 158 -4.48 21.77 0.38
C ALA A 158 -4.11 20.69 -0.65
N ILE A 159 -3.66 19.51 -0.19
CA ILE A 159 -3.36 18.38 -1.07
C ILE A 159 -4.63 17.88 -1.77
N CYS A 160 -5.74 17.66 -1.03
CA CYS A 160 -7.00 17.20 -1.60
C CYS A 160 -7.60 18.19 -2.62
N ILE A 161 -7.35 19.51 -2.47
CA ILE A 161 -7.76 20.54 -3.44
C ILE A 161 -6.89 20.45 -4.70
N ARG A 162 -5.58 20.25 -4.55
CA ARG A 162 -4.63 20.19 -5.66
C ARG A 162 -4.76 18.88 -6.44
N ASP A 163 -4.93 17.77 -5.74
CA ASP A 163 -5.14 16.41 -6.29
C ASP A 163 -6.37 15.76 -5.64
N SER A 164 -7.51 15.92 -6.28
CA SER A 164 -8.79 15.35 -5.83
C SER A 164 -8.90 13.83 -5.99
N SER A 165 -7.89 13.20 -6.58
CA SER A 165 -7.81 11.73 -6.77
C SER A 165 -6.88 11.04 -5.76
N HIS A 166 -6.19 11.79 -4.89
CA HIS A 166 -5.25 11.24 -3.94
C HIS A 166 -5.96 10.58 -2.74
N GLY A 167 -6.22 9.29 -2.85
CA GLY A 167 -6.99 8.52 -1.84
C GLY A 167 -6.42 8.61 -0.42
N PRO A 168 -5.11 8.36 -0.18
CA PRO A 168 -4.51 8.48 1.15
C PRO A 168 -4.70 9.86 1.78
N ALA A 169 -4.57 10.95 1.01
CA ALA A 169 -4.78 12.30 1.54
C ALA A 169 -6.23 12.52 1.99
N HIS A 170 -7.22 12.04 1.24
CA HIS A 170 -8.63 12.09 1.65
C HIS A 170 -8.87 11.27 2.91
N PHE A 171 -8.32 10.05 3.02
CA PHE A 171 -8.45 9.23 4.21
C PHE A 171 -7.90 9.94 5.46
N TYR A 172 -6.66 10.41 5.42
CA TYR A 172 -6.07 11.10 6.57
C TYR A 172 -6.71 12.46 6.85
N HIS A 173 -7.22 13.16 5.83
CA HIS A 173 -8.02 14.38 6.05
C HIS A 173 -9.30 14.07 6.82
N GLY A 174 -10.02 13.00 6.46
CA GLY A 174 -11.18 12.52 7.20
C GLY A 174 -10.85 12.13 8.64
N GLU A 175 -9.73 11.43 8.87
CA GLU A 175 -9.24 11.09 10.22
C GLU A 175 -8.97 12.34 11.06
N VAL A 176 -8.28 13.33 10.48
CA VAL A 176 -7.99 14.61 11.16
C VAL A 176 -9.28 15.35 11.53
N LEU A 177 -10.22 15.46 10.59
CA LEU A 177 -11.52 16.09 10.84
C LEU A 177 -12.31 15.37 11.94
N ASN A 178 -12.27 14.04 11.96
CA ASN A 178 -12.85 13.22 13.02
C ASN A 178 -12.23 13.54 14.40
N ARG A 179 -10.90 13.66 14.48
CA ARG A 179 -10.18 14.06 15.71
C ARG A 179 -10.51 15.48 16.16
N LEU A 180 -10.76 16.39 15.21
CA LEU A 180 -11.19 17.77 15.46
C LEU A 180 -12.69 17.88 15.83
N GLY A 181 -13.44 16.79 15.79
CA GLY A 181 -14.86 16.78 16.10
C GLY A 181 -15.77 17.31 14.99
N ARG A 182 -15.24 17.57 13.80
CA ARG A 182 -15.96 18.10 12.63
C ARG A 182 -16.63 16.97 11.84
N VAL A 183 -17.64 16.33 12.47
CA VAL A 183 -18.23 15.06 12.01
C VAL A 183 -18.82 15.15 10.59
N ASP A 184 -19.57 16.21 10.27
CA ASP A 184 -20.23 16.35 8.96
C ASP A 184 -19.21 16.52 7.81
N GLU A 185 -18.11 17.21 8.09
CA GLU A 185 -17.03 17.37 7.13
C GLU A 185 -16.22 16.08 6.98
N ALA A 186 -15.96 15.40 8.11
CA ALA A 186 -15.28 14.12 8.11
C ALA A 186 -16.03 13.06 7.29
N LEU A 187 -17.35 12.98 7.42
CA LEU A 187 -18.21 12.10 6.62
C LEU A 187 -18.01 12.32 5.12
N LYS A 188 -18.15 13.56 4.65
CA LYS A 188 -17.99 13.89 3.21
C LYS A 188 -16.63 13.52 2.65
N VAL A 189 -15.57 13.81 3.42
CA VAL A 189 -14.20 13.53 3.00
C VAL A 189 -13.91 12.03 3.04
N MET A 190 -14.44 11.32 4.04
CA MET A 190 -14.25 9.88 4.19
C MET A 190 -15.04 9.07 3.15
N GLU A 191 -16.26 9.53 2.77
CA GLU A 191 -17.01 8.96 1.64
C GLU A 191 -16.21 9.08 0.34
N ARG A 192 -15.52 10.19 0.13
CA ARG A 192 -14.61 10.33 -1.01
C ARG A 192 -13.41 9.38 -0.91
N ALA A 193 -12.84 9.19 0.28
CA ALA A 193 -11.72 8.28 0.49
C ALA A 193 -12.08 6.83 0.11
N VAL A 194 -13.26 6.32 0.51
CA VAL A 194 -13.69 4.95 0.15
C VAL A 194 -14.00 4.79 -1.34
N GLN A 195 -14.45 5.85 -2.01
CA GLN A 195 -14.62 5.84 -3.48
C GLN A 195 -13.27 5.69 -4.20
N LEU A 196 -12.24 6.38 -3.70
CA LEU A 196 -10.89 6.36 -4.28
C LEU A 196 -10.12 5.08 -3.90
N GLN A 197 -10.35 4.56 -2.70
CA GLN A 197 -9.71 3.37 -2.14
C GLN A 197 -10.74 2.39 -1.59
N PRO A 198 -11.52 1.69 -2.44
CA PRO A 198 -12.58 0.79 -1.99
C PRO A 198 -12.07 -0.41 -1.18
N GLY A 199 -10.78 -0.73 -1.23
CA GLY A 199 -10.15 -1.76 -0.40
C GLY A 199 -9.67 -1.29 0.97
N ASN A 200 -9.77 0.00 1.30
CA ASN A 200 -9.29 0.55 2.56
C ASN A 200 -10.29 0.28 3.71
N TRP A 201 -10.20 -0.89 4.32
CA TRP A 201 -11.09 -1.30 5.43
C TRP A 201 -11.09 -0.31 6.61
N ARG A 202 -9.98 0.40 6.86
CA ARG A 202 -9.88 1.40 7.94
C ARG A 202 -10.80 2.59 7.70
N ALA A 203 -10.94 3.03 6.44
CA ALA A 203 -11.85 4.10 6.08
C ALA A 203 -13.32 3.73 6.35
N TYR A 204 -13.70 2.48 6.12
CA TYR A 204 -15.05 1.99 6.47
C TYR A 204 -15.27 1.91 7.98
N ILE A 205 -14.25 1.54 8.77
CA ILE A 205 -14.37 1.62 10.25
C ILE A 205 -14.64 3.07 10.68
N THR A 206 -13.87 4.02 10.14
CA THR A 206 -14.02 5.43 10.49
C THR A 206 -15.38 5.97 10.07
N LEU A 207 -15.89 5.58 8.89
CA LEU A 207 -17.27 5.90 8.48
C LEU A 207 -18.31 5.34 9.46
N GLY A 208 -18.17 4.09 9.88
CA GLY A 208 -19.05 3.49 10.89
C GLY A 208 -19.08 4.30 12.19
N MET A 209 -17.89 4.66 12.71
CA MET A 209 -17.78 5.51 13.92
C MET A 209 -18.41 6.90 13.73
N LEU A 210 -18.30 7.49 12.55
CA LEU A 210 -18.89 8.79 12.23
C LEU A 210 -20.42 8.69 12.15
N PHE A 211 -20.97 7.61 11.59
CA PHE A 211 -22.42 7.37 11.56
C PHE A 211 -22.98 7.07 12.96
N ASP A 212 -22.26 6.33 13.82
CA ASP A 212 -22.64 6.17 15.23
C ASP A 212 -22.76 7.53 15.95
N ARG A 213 -21.82 8.45 15.70
CA ARG A 213 -21.86 9.82 16.27
C ARG A 213 -22.99 10.67 15.72
N LYS A 214 -23.61 10.26 14.60
CA LYS A 214 -24.81 10.90 14.00
C LYS A 214 -26.09 10.21 14.37
N ASP A 215 -26.07 9.25 15.31
CA ASP A 215 -27.21 8.42 15.70
C ASP A 215 -27.83 7.66 14.51
N ASP A 216 -26.99 7.19 13.56
CA ASP A 216 -27.40 6.40 12.41
C ASP A 216 -26.81 4.98 12.48
N PRO A 217 -27.40 4.09 13.31
CA PRO A 217 -26.86 2.76 13.55
C PRO A 217 -26.98 1.84 12.33
N GLU A 218 -27.90 2.11 11.41
CA GLU A 218 -28.10 1.29 10.21
C GLU A 218 -26.90 1.45 9.27
N ARG A 219 -26.54 2.68 8.92
CA ARG A 219 -25.35 2.96 8.11
C ARG A 219 -24.06 2.59 8.82
N ALA A 220 -23.96 2.82 10.13
CA ALA A 220 -22.80 2.39 10.90
C ALA A 220 -22.58 0.87 10.79
N SER A 221 -23.62 0.06 10.99
CA SER A 221 -23.57 -1.40 10.89
C SER A 221 -23.17 -1.87 9.49
N GLU A 222 -23.64 -1.20 8.43
CA GLU A 222 -23.26 -1.48 7.06
C GLU A 222 -21.77 -1.23 6.84
N MET A 223 -21.24 -0.09 7.28
CA MET A 223 -19.82 0.25 7.14
C MET A 223 -18.93 -0.74 7.91
N TYR A 224 -19.30 -1.13 9.12
CA TYR A 224 -18.55 -2.13 9.88
C TYR A 224 -18.57 -3.52 9.21
N ARG A 225 -19.67 -3.88 8.57
CA ARG A 225 -19.75 -5.12 7.78
C ARG A 225 -18.78 -5.08 6.61
N HIS A 226 -18.78 -4.01 5.81
CA HIS A 226 -17.83 -3.82 4.72
C HIS A 226 -16.37 -3.89 5.18
N ALA A 227 -16.05 -3.21 6.29
CA ALA A 227 -14.73 -3.26 6.87
C ALA A 227 -14.29 -4.70 7.23
N ARG A 228 -15.18 -5.50 7.81
CA ARG A 228 -14.89 -6.90 8.13
C ARG A 228 -14.68 -7.74 6.88
N GLU A 229 -15.54 -7.62 5.88
CA GLU A 229 -15.41 -8.34 4.62
C GLU A 229 -14.04 -8.07 3.96
N LEU A 230 -13.57 -6.82 3.99
CA LEU A 230 -12.28 -6.43 3.42
C LEU A 230 -11.08 -6.90 4.28
N ASN A 231 -11.20 -6.91 5.59
CA ASN A 231 -10.09 -7.26 6.49
C ASN A 231 -9.85 -8.78 6.60
N TYR A 232 -10.86 -9.61 6.30
CA TYR A 232 -10.72 -11.07 6.23
C TYR A 232 -10.19 -11.56 4.86
N LEU A 233 -9.99 -10.68 3.92
CA LEU A 233 -9.44 -10.93 2.60
C LEU A 233 -7.93 -10.72 2.57
#